data_1a8aa1c17f5f5884db0d456ca01072ff
#
_entry.id   1a8aa1c17f5f5884db0d456ca01072ff
#
_cell.length_a   1.000
_cell.length_b   1.000
_cell.length_c   1.000
_cell.angle_alpha   90.00
_cell.angle_beta   90.00
_cell.angle_gamma   90.00
#
_symmetry.space_group_name_H-M   'P 1'
#
loop_
_entity.id
_entity.type
_entity.pdbx_description
1 polymer ?
#
loop_
_entity_poly.entity_id
_entity_poly.type
_entity_poly.pdbx_seq_one_letter_code
_entity_poly.pdbx_strand_id
1 'polypeptide(L)'
;MIIAVDGPAASGKGTLTRKLAEHFNLARLDTGMIYRAVGLKALEIGDPADENVAVEAARSLAFDDLDQAGLRDEAAGKAASQVAAIPAVRDILLKFQRNFATNPPNNKNGPVNGAVLDGRDIGTVVCPDAPYKLFISASSEVRADRRYKELQERGDEAIRSAILRDIIDRDERDRSRTVAPLEPATDAEIIDTSDMDADAVFAAALNFISSQS
;
A
#
# COMPACT_ATOMS: atom_id res chain seq x y z
N MET A 1 13.90 -2.23 -13.48
CA MET A 1 12.69 -3.11 -13.27
C MET A 1 11.66 -2.37 -12.42
N ILE A 2 10.37 -2.39 -12.77
CA ILE A 2 9.29 -1.83 -11.92
C ILE A 2 8.24 -2.93 -11.71
N ILE A 3 7.88 -3.19 -10.45
CA ILE A 3 6.82 -4.13 -10.08
C ILE A 3 5.72 -3.33 -9.36
N ALA A 4 4.52 -3.31 -9.93
CA ALA A 4 3.32 -2.73 -9.32
C ALA A 4 2.54 -3.81 -8.57
N VAL A 5 2.25 -3.60 -7.29
CA VAL A 5 1.50 -4.55 -6.46
C VAL A 5 0.31 -3.87 -5.83
N ASP A 6 -0.88 -4.16 -6.29
CA ASP A 6 -2.12 -3.57 -5.82
C ASP A 6 -3.00 -4.58 -5.08
N GLY A 7 -4.00 -4.09 -4.38
CA GLY A 7 -4.97 -4.92 -3.69
C GLY A 7 -5.44 -4.35 -2.35
N PRO A 8 -6.47 -4.93 -1.72
CA PRO A 8 -7.07 -4.41 -0.50
C PRO A 8 -6.15 -4.52 0.73
N ALA A 9 -6.52 -3.86 1.82
CA ALA A 9 -5.78 -3.93 3.08
C ALA A 9 -5.68 -5.37 3.61
N ALA A 10 -4.56 -5.73 4.25
CA ALA A 10 -4.31 -7.05 4.85
C ALA A 10 -4.35 -8.25 3.86
N SER A 11 -4.26 -8.04 2.53
CA SER A 11 -4.21 -9.12 1.54
C SER A 11 -2.84 -9.81 1.42
N GLY A 12 -1.82 -9.39 2.18
CA GLY A 12 -0.48 -9.99 2.14
C GLY A 12 0.54 -9.27 1.25
N LYS A 13 0.16 -8.14 0.60
CA LYS A 13 1.05 -7.37 -0.29
C LYS A 13 2.39 -7.01 0.34
N GLY A 14 2.36 -6.48 1.56
CA GLY A 14 3.59 -6.03 2.23
C GLY A 14 4.62 -7.14 2.45
N THR A 15 4.17 -8.37 2.71
CA THR A 15 5.05 -9.55 2.80
C THR A 15 5.59 -9.93 1.43
N LEU A 16 4.73 -9.94 0.41
CA LEU A 16 5.13 -10.23 -0.96
C LEU A 16 6.15 -9.20 -1.48
N THR A 17 5.85 -7.90 -1.35
CA THR A 17 6.73 -6.83 -1.87
C THR A 17 8.10 -6.82 -1.18
N ARG A 18 8.17 -7.18 0.11
CA ARG A 18 9.45 -7.35 0.79
C ARG A 18 10.26 -8.50 0.19
N LYS A 19 9.65 -9.68 -0.01
CA LYS A 19 10.33 -10.84 -0.63
C LYS A 19 10.77 -10.54 -2.06
N LEU A 20 9.94 -9.86 -2.87
CA LEU A 20 10.30 -9.44 -4.23
C LEU A 20 11.45 -8.42 -4.23
N ALA A 21 11.43 -7.45 -3.32
CA ALA A 21 12.51 -6.46 -3.17
C ALA A 21 13.84 -7.13 -2.83
N GLU A 22 13.83 -8.07 -1.90
CA GLU A 22 15.02 -8.85 -1.52
C GLU A 22 15.52 -9.71 -2.68
N HIS A 23 14.64 -10.43 -3.35
CA HIS A 23 14.98 -11.38 -4.42
C HIS A 23 15.58 -10.69 -5.65
N PHE A 24 15.00 -9.57 -6.09
CA PHE A 24 15.41 -8.84 -7.28
C PHE A 24 16.34 -7.66 -7.00
N ASN A 25 16.71 -7.41 -5.75
CA ASN A 25 17.46 -6.22 -5.31
C ASN A 25 16.76 -4.92 -5.74
N LEU A 26 15.49 -4.73 -5.31
CA LEU A 26 14.69 -3.56 -5.63
C LEU A 26 14.55 -2.63 -4.42
N ALA A 27 14.40 -1.33 -4.66
CA ALA A 27 13.87 -0.42 -3.66
C ALA A 27 12.38 -0.72 -3.44
N ARG A 28 11.92 -0.67 -2.19
CA ARG A 28 10.52 -0.92 -1.84
C ARG A 28 9.85 0.34 -1.33
N LEU A 29 8.66 0.64 -1.88
CA LEU A 29 7.80 1.71 -1.40
C LEU A 29 6.44 1.16 -0.99
N ASP A 30 6.13 1.23 0.30
CA ASP A 30 4.78 1.03 0.82
C ASP A 30 4.03 2.38 0.76
N THR A 31 3.22 2.57 -0.28
CA THR A 31 2.51 3.84 -0.47
C THR A 31 1.46 4.09 0.61
N GLY A 32 0.98 3.03 1.26
CA GLY A 32 0.11 3.16 2.42
C GLY A 32 0.77 3.90 3.58
N MET A 33 2.09 3.77 3.74
CA MET A 33 2.84 4.50 4.77
C MET A 33 2.91 5.99 4.46
N ILE A 34 3.00 6.38 3.19
CA ILE A 34 2.98 7.79 2.77
C ILE A 34 1.66 8.45 3.19
N TYR A 35 0.52 7.81 2.87
CA TYR A 35 -0.78 8.33 3.27
C TYR A 35 -0.97 8.32 4.79
N ARG A 36 -0.37 7.38 5.52
CA ARG A 36 -0.40 7.36 6.98
C ARG A 36 0.41 8.50 7.59
N ALA A 37 1.59 8.81 7.03
CA ALA A 37 2.39 9.94 7.47
C ALA A 37 1.65 11.27 7.23
N VAL A 38 1.05 11.45 6.05
CA VAL A 38 0.19 12.62 5.78
C VAL A 38 -1.01 12.67 6.73
N GLY A 39 -1.64 11.53 7.00
CA GLY A 39 -2.77 11.46 7.94
C GLY A 39 -2.38 11.85 9.36
N LEU A 40 -1.24 11.41 9.87
CA LEU A 40 -0.74 11.82 11.19
C LEU A 40 -0.43 13.31 11.25
N LYS A 41 0.27 13.84 10.23
CA LYS A 41 0.52 15.28 10.14
C LYS A 41 -0.79 16.09 10.07
N ALA A 42 -1.77 15.60 9.34
CA ALA A 42 -3.08 16.26 9.28
C ALA A 42 -3.77 16.27 10.65
N LEU A 43 -3.69 15.19 11.42
CA LEU A 43 -4.23 15.15 12.81
C LEU A 43 -3.54 16.14 13.75
N GLU A 44 -2.27 16.47 13.53
CA GLU A 44 -1.54 17.48 14.31
C GLU A 44 -1.98 18.91 13.96
N ILE A 45 -2.41 19.16 12.71
CA ILE A 45 -2.85 20.46 12.19
C ILE A 45 -4.34 20.68 12.46
N GLY A 46 -5.17 19.64 12.25
CA GLY A 46 -6.62 19.74 12.36
C GLY A 46 -7.36 18.47 11.95
N ASP A 47 -8.47 18.61 11.22
CA ASP A 47 -9.25 17.47 10.73
C ASP A 47 -8.66 16.92 9.42
N PRO A 48 -8.25 15.64 9.37
CA PRO A 48 -7.77 15.01 8.13
C PRO A 48 -8.78 14.98 6.98
N ALA A 49 -10.06 15.18 7.24
CA ALA A 49 -11.10 15.29 6.22
C ALA A 49 -11.20 16.70 5.61
N ASP A 50 -10.61 17.73 6.25
CA ASP A 50 -10.51 19.07 5.68
C ASP A 50 -9.43 19.10 4.59
N GLU A 51 -9.84 19.54 3.38
CA GLU A 51 -8.94 19.55 2.22
C GLU A 51 -7.71 20.45 2.44
N ASN A 52 -7.86 21.63 3.07
CA ASN A 52 -6.73 22.54 3.28
C ASN A 52 -5.72 21.95 4.25
N VAL A 53 -6.20 21.35 5.36
CA VAL A 53 -5.38 20.65 6.35
C VAL A 53 -4.61 19.49 5.71
N ALA A 54 -5.31 18.65 4.96
CA ALA A 54 -4.73 17.48 4.30
C ALA A 54 -3.71 17.86 3.21
N VAL A 55 -3.99 18.91 2.44
CA VAL A 55 -3.07 19.42 1.40
C VAL A 55 -1.82 20.04 2.03
N GLU A 56 -1.95 20.79 3.12
CA GLU A 56 -0.82 21.35 3.88
C GLU A 56 0.06 20.21 4.43
N ALA A 57 -0.55 19.21 5.06
CA ALA A 57 0.15 18.02 5.55
C ALA A 57 0.87 17.27 4.41
N ALA A 58 0.23 17.09 3.25
CA ALA A 58 0.84 16.42 2.11
C ALA A 58 2.04 17.19 1.51
N ARG A 59 1.97 18.53 1.46
CA ARG A 59 3.07 19.38 0.98
C ARG A 59 4.27 19.39 1.90
N SER A 60 4.04 19.22 3.20
CA SER A 60 5.09 19.20 4.23
C SER A 60 5.72 17.83 4.45
N LEU A 61 5.29 16.80 3.68
CA LEU A 61 5.78 15.43 3.83
C LEU A 61 7.28 15.34 3.48
N ALA A 62 8.07 14.77 4.39
CA ALA A 62 9.46 14.45 4.21
C ALA A 62 9.69 12.93 4.30
N PHE A 63 10.84 12.44 3.82
CA PHE A 63 11.18 11.01 3.90
C PHE A 63 11.27 10.51 5.34
N ASP A 64 11.80 11.34 6.25
CA ASP A 64 11.94 11.00 7.68
C ASP A 64 10.58 10.77 8.36
N ASP A 65 9.50 11.33 7.81
CA ASP A 65 8.15 11.11 8.31
C ASP A 65 7.67 9.65 8.12
N LEU A 66 8.31 8.89 7.22
CA LEU A 66 7.97 7.49 6.95
C LEU A 66 8.50 6.52 8.01
N ASP A 67 9.40 6.97 8.88
CA ASP A 67 9.98 6.21 9.98
C ASP A 67 9.40 6.59 11.35
N GLN A 68 8.39 7.48 11.38
CA GLN A 68 7.77 7.93 12.64
C GLN A 68 7.06 6.80 13.38
N ALA A 69 7.11 6.87 14.71
CA ALA A 69 6.28 6.04 15.57
C ALA A 69 4.79 6.31 15.31
N GLY A 70 3.94 5.30 15.50
CA GLY A 70 2.50 5.44 15.34
C GLY A 70 1.96 5.29 13.91
N LEU A 71 2.79 5.24 12.88
CA LEU A 71 2.33 5.05 11.49
C LEU A 71 1.51 3.76 11.28
N ARG A 72 1.71 2.75 12.12
CA ARG A 72 0.98 1.49 12.05
C ARG A 72 -0.24 1.42 12.95
N ASP A 73 -0.52 2.48 13.70
CA ASP A 73 -1.66 2.56 14.59
C ASP A 73 -2.97 2.72 13.84
N GLU A 74 -4.07 2.42 14.52
CA GLU A 74 -5.41 2.49 13.93
C GLU A 74 -5.77 3.93 13.55
N ALA A 75 -5.43 4.91 14.40
CA ALA A 75 -5.68 6.33 14.12
C ALA A 75 -5.00 6.80 12.82
N ALA A 76 -3.72 6.44 12.62
CA ALA A 76 -3.01 6.72 11.38
C ALA A 76 -3.66 6.04 10.17
N GLY A 77 -4.16 4.80 10.34
CA GLY A 77 -4.87 4.07 9.30
C GLY A 77 -6.20 4.72 8.90
N LYS A 78 -6.94 5.24 9.85
CA LYS A 78 -8.20 5.96 9.63
C LYS A 78 -7.95 7.31 8.95
N ALA A 79 -7.03 8.11 9.47
CA ALA A 79 -6.64 9.38 8.88
C ALA A 79 -6.09 9.21 7.46
N ALA A 80 -5.26 8.20 7.20
CA ALA A 80 -4.78 7.85 5.86
C ALA A 80 -5.91 7.62 4.86
N SER A 81 -6.98 6.94 5.29
CA SER A 81 -8.14 6.69 4.43
C SER A 81 -8.93 7.96 4.13
N GLN A 82 -8.97 8.93 5.06
CA GLN A 82 -9.62 10.23 4.87
C GLN A 82 -8.81 11.09 3.89
N VAL A 83 -7.52 11.31 4.14
CA VAL A 83 -6.68 12.14 3.24
C VAL A 83 -6.54 11.51 1.85
N ALA A 84 -6.56 10.19 1.72
CA ALA A 84 -6.49 9.49 0.44
C ALA A 84 -7.75 9.64 -0.43
N ALA A 85 -8.87 10.08 0.14
CA ALA A 85 -10.09 10.41 -0.60
C ALA A 85 -10.02 11.80 -1.27
N ILE A 86 -9.08 12.66 -0.87
CA ILE A 86 -8.94 14.04 -1.35
C ILE A 86 -8.09 14.07 -2.62
N PRO A 87 -8.63 14.47 -3.79
CA PRO A 87 -7.90 14.45 -5.07
C PRO A 87 -6.60 15.28 -5.04
N ALA A 88 -6.63 16.47 -4.44
CA ALA A 88 -5.45 17.35 -4.36
C ALA A 88 -4.28 16.70 -3.57
N VAL A 89 -4.57 15.93 -2.52
CA VAL A 89 -3.56 15.15 -1.81
C VAL A 89 -2.96 14.07 -2.71
N ARG A 90 -3.80 13.36 -3.45
CA ARG A 90 -3.35 12.33 -4.38
C ARG A 90 -2.43 12.88 -5.46
N ASP A 91 -2.75 14.04 -6.02
CA ASP A 91 -1.92 14.70 -7.06
C ASP A 91 -0.53 15.07 -6.54
N ILE A 92 -0.44 15.54 -5.29
CA ILE A 92 0.84 15.83 -4.64
C ILE A 92 1.66 14.54 -4.48
N LEU A 93 1.04 13.50 -3.93
CA LEU A 93 1.73 12.23 -3.64
C LEU A 93 2.03 11.40 -4.89
N LEU A 94 1.28 11.57 -5.98
CA LEU A 94 1.53 10.89 -7.24
C LEU A 94 2.93 11.21 -7.81
N LYS A 95 3.33 12.48 -7.73
CA LYS A 95 4.66 12.91 -8.19
C LYS A 95 5.77 12.25 -7.39
N PHE A 96 5.60 12.14 -6.08
CA PHE A 96 6.55 11.47 -5.20
C PHE A 96 6.69 9.99 -5.55
N GLN A 97 5.57 9.28 -5.70
CA GLN A 97 5.54 7.86 -6.02
C GLN A 97 6.17 7.56 -7.39
N ARG A 98 5.86 8.36 -8.41
CA ARG A 98 6.46 8.24 -9.75
C ARG A 98 7.96 8.49 -9.74
N ASN A 99 8.42 9.51 -9.01
CA ASN A 99 9.83 9.76 -8.87
C ASN A 99 10.55 8.60 -8.18
N PHE A 100 9.96 8.01 -7.14
CA PHE A 100 10.53 6.81 -6.51
C PHE A 100 10.65 5.63 -7.48
N ALA A 101 9.63 5.39 -8.30
CA ALA A 101 9.63 4.29 -9.27
C ALA A 101 10.71 4.46 -10.35
N THR A 102 10.95 5.69 -10.82
CA THR A 102 11.90 5.99 -11.89
C THR A 102 13.33 6.24 -11.40
N ASN A 103 13.47 6.77 -10.19
CA ASN A 103 14.75 7.10 -9.54
C ASN A 103 14.81 6.47 -8.14
N PRO A 104 14.78 5.13 -8.05
CA PRO A 104 14.73 4.45 -6.75
C PRO A 104 16.00 4.74 -5.94
N PRO A 105 15.88 4.98 -4.63
CA PRO A 105 17.04 5.20 -3.77
C PRO A 105 17.87 3.93 -3.65
N ASN A 106 19.18 4.09 -3.45
CA ASN A 106 20.05 2.97 -3.13
C ASN A 106 19.61 2.30 -1.82
N ASN A 107 19.80 0.99 -1.72
CA ASN A 107 19.65 0.27 -0.48
C ASN A 107 21.00 0.18 0.28
N LYS A 108 21.02 -0.52 1.41
CA LYS A 108 22.22 -0.69 2.25
C LYS A 108 23.39 -1.38 1.53
N ASN A 109 23.11 -2.09 0.43
CA ASN A 109 24.10 -2.82 -0.36
C ASN A 109 24.54 -2.04 -1.62
N GLY A 110 24.06 -0.82 -1.81
CA GLY A 110 24.39 0.03 -2.95
C GLY A 110 23.24 0.18 -3.96
N PRO A 111 23.54 0.32 -5.27
CA PRO A 111 22.53 0.52 -6.29
C PRO A 111 21.54 -0.63 -6.39
N VAL A 112 20.28 -0.30 -6.67
CA VAL A 112 19.19 -1.26 -6.85
C VAL A 112 18.87 -1.47 -8.34
N ASN A 113 18.22 -2.59 -8.67
CA ASN A 113 17.84 -2.93 -10.03
C ASN A 113 16.50 -2.31 -10.48
N GLY A 114 15.87 -1.50 -9.61
CA GLY A 114 14.59 -0.85 -9.84
C GLY A 114 13.75 -0.73 -8.57
N ALA A 115 12.43 -0.73 -8.71
CA ALA A 115 11.51 -0.51 -7.60
C ALA A 115 10.34 -1.51 -7.58
N VAL A 116 9.84 -1.83 -6.39
CA VAL A 116 8.54 -2.45 -6.16
C VAL A 116 7.68 -1.54 -5.30
N LEU A 117 6.47 -1.22 -5.78
CA LEU A 117 5.53 -0.34 -5.10
C LEU A 117 4.31 -1.14 -4.66
N ASP A 118 3.87 -0.90 -3.43
CA ASP A 118 2.70 -1.52 -2.76
C ASP A 118 1.61 -0.48 -2.59
N GLY A 119 0.43 -0.70 -3.18
CA GLY A 119 -0.66 0.28 -3.10
C GLY A 119 -2.05 -0.23 -3.42
N ARG A 120 -2.83 0.64 -4.10
CA ARG A 120 -4.21 0.42 -4.52
C ARG A 120 -4.43 0.69 -6.01
N ASP A 121 -3.58 1.50 -6.58
CA ASP A 121 -3.68 2.08 -7.91
C ASP A 121 -2.30 2.22 -8.58
N ILE A 122 -1.34 1.40 -8.15
CA ILE A 122 0.02 1.47 -8.69
C ILE A 122 0.03 1.10 -10.16
N GLY A 123 -0.59 -0.01 -10.53
CA GLY A 123 -0.65 -0.50 -11.90
C GLY A 123 -1.65 0.23 -12.80
N THR A 124 -2.60 0.98 -12.21
CA THR A 124 -3.61 1.73 -12.99
C THR A 124 -3.27 3.20 -13.16
N VAL A 125 -2.66 3.85 -12.14
CA VAL A 125 -2.45 5.30 -12.10
C VAL A 125 -0.99 5.70 -11.90
N VAL A 126 -0.31 5.11 -10.92
CA VAL A 126 1.06 5.53 -10.55
C VAL A 126 2.05 5.13 -11.61
N CYS A 127 2.07 3.85 -11.98
CA CYS A 127 2.98 3.23 -12.96
C CYS A 127 2.17 2.40 -13.96
N PRO A 128 1.32 3.02 -14.81
CA PRO A 128 0.48 2.29 -15.76
C PRO A 128 1.27 1.51 -16.80
N ASP A 129 2.53 1.89 -17.03
CA ASP A 129 3.44 1.23 -17.96
C ASP A 129 4.39 0.24 -17.25
N ALA A 130 4.14 -0.10 -15.97
CA ALA A 130 4.96 -1.09 -15.27
C ALA A 130 4.88 -2.46 -15.98
N PRO A 131 6.02 -3.11 -16.27
CA PRO A 131 6.02 -4.40 -17.00
C PRO A 131 5.45 -5.55 -16.17
N TYR A 132 5.42 -5.42 -14.87
CA TYR A 132 4.91 -6.45 -13.96
C TYR A 132 3.87 -5.83 -13.04
N LYS A 133 2.62 -6.27 -13.18
CA LYS A 133 1.49 -5.81 -12.38
C LYS A 133 0.84 -7.00 -11.71
N LEU A 134 0.73 -6.93 -10.40
CA LEU A 134 0.13 -7.95 -9.55
C LEU A 134 -1.04 -7.34 -8.78
N PHE A 135 -2.18 -8.01 -8.77
CA PHE A 135 -3.31 -7.65 -7.92
C PHE A 135 -3.55 -8.76 -6.88
N ILE A 136 -3.26 -8.46 -5.64
CA ILE A 136 -3.31 -9.43 -4.54
C ILE A 136 -4.62 -9.28 -3.80
N SER A 137 -5.48 -10.31 -3.89
CA SER A 137 -6.75 -10.38 -3.19
C SER A 137 -6.77 -11.42 -2.07
N ALA A 138 -7.72 -11.32 -1.19
CA ALA A 138 -8.17 -12.34 -0.24
C ALA A 138 -9.57 -11.98 0.27
N SER A 139 -10.33 -12.95 0.75
CA SER A 139 -11.64 -12.70 1.38
C SER A 139 -11.52 -11.75 2.57
N SER A 140 -12.56 -10.99 2.87
CA SER A 140 -12.57 -10.06 4.01
C SER A 140 -12.35 -10.77 5.33
N GLU A 141 -12.86 -11.98 5.47
CA GLU A 141 -12.74 -12.84 6.66
C GLU A 141 -11.28 -13.23 6.89
N VAL A 142 -10.60 -13.74 5.85
CA VAL A 142 -9.17 -14.12 5.94
C VAL A 142 -8.29 -12.91 6.25
N ARG A 143 -8.59 -11.74 5.67
CA ARG A 143 -7.86 -10.50 5.95
C ARG A 143 -8.09 -10.01 7.38
N ALA A 144 -9.32 -10.17 7.89
CA ALA A 144 -9.64 -9.85 9.28
C ALA A 144 -8.91 -10.79 10.25
N ASP A 145 -8.81 -12.07 9.94
CA ASP A 145 -8.06 -13.03 10.74
C ASP A 145 -6.57 -12.72 10.77
N ARG A 146 -5.97 -12.41 9.61
CA ARG A 146 -4.57 -11.99 9.52
C ARG A 146 -4.30 -10.73 10.34
N ARG A 147 -5.18 -9.73 10.24
CA ARG A 147 -5.02 -8.48 10.99
C ARG A 147 -5.24 -8.67 12.49
N TYR A 148 -6.20 -9.50 12.87
CA TYR A 148 -6.43 -9.84 14.28
C TYR A 148 -5.21 -10.51 14.90
N LYS A 149 -4.62 -11.48 14.20
CA LYS A 149 -3.38 -12.16 14.63
C LYS A 149 -2.21 -11.18 14.76
N GLU A 150 -2.02 -10.30 13.78
CA GLU A 150 -0.97 -9.26 13.81
C GLU A 150 -1.10 -8.35 15.04
N LEU A 151 -2.33 -7.92 15.38
CA LEU A 151 -2.58 -7.09 16.55
C LEU A 151 -2.31 -7.86 17.86
N GLN A 152 -2.73 -9.12 17.95
CA GLN A 152 -2.44 -9.96 19.11
C GLN A 152 -0.93 -10.16 19.32
N GLU A 153 -0.16 -10.40 18.24
CA GLU A 153 1.30 -10.57 18.30
C GLU A 153 2.01 -9.29 18.76
N ARG A 154 1.41 -8.11 18.55
CA ARG A 154 1.88 -6.82 19.05
C ARG A 154 1.46 -6.53 20.50
N GLY A 155 0.58 -7.35 21.07
CA GLY A 155 0.00 -7.12 22.39
C GLY A 155 -1.15 -6.11 22.41
N ASP A 156 -1.69 -5.73 21.25
CA ASP A 156 -2.81 -4.82 21.13
C ASP A 156 -4.13 -5.56 21.45
N GLU A 157 -5.02 -4.93 22.23
CA GLU A 157 -6.39 -5.43 22.40
C GLU A 157 -7.16 -5.25 21.08
N ALA A 158 -7.76 -6.32 20.60
CA ALA A 158 -8.46 -6.30 19.32
C ALA A 158 -9.74 -7.15 19.36
N ILE A 159 -10.77 -6.70 18.66
CA ILE A 159 -12.02 -7.43 18.49
C ILE A 159 -12.18 -7.78 17.01
N ARG A 160 -12.11 -9.09 16.69
CA ARG A 160 -12.16 -9.59 15.31
C ARG A 160 -13.35 -9.05 14.49
N SER A 161 -14.54 -8.99 15.09
CA SER A 161 -15.73 -8.48 14.39
C SER A 161 -15.69 -6.97 14.10
N ALA A 162 -14.97 -6.19 14.90
CA ALA A 162 -14.72 -4.78 14.63
C ALA A 162 -13.73 -4.64 13.46
N ILE A 163 -12.63 -5.41 13.48
CA ILE A 163 -11.65 -5.45 12.40
C ILE A 163 -12.30 -5.83 11.06
N LEU A 164 -13.19 -6.82 11.05
CA LEU A 164 -13.88 -7.23 9.83
C LEU A 164 -14.76 -6.09 9.26
N ARG A 165 -15.50 -5.39 10.12
CA ARG A 165 -16.29 -4.22 9.69
C ARG A 165 -15.39 -3.12 9.10
N ASP A 166 -14.31 -2.78 9.80
CA ASP A 166 -13.36 -1.75 9.33
C ASP A 166 -12.74 -2.11 7.98
N ILE A 167 -12.45 -3.39 7.75
CA ILE A 167 -11.94 -3.90 6.46
C ILE A 167 -12.99 -3.73 5.36
N ILE A 168 -14.24 -4.11 5.61
CA ILE A 168 -15.35 -3.99 4.66
C ILE A 168 -15.59 -2.51 4.33
N ASP A 169 -15.70 -1.65 5.33
CA ASP A 169 -15.93 -0.21 5.18
C ASP A 169 -14.78 0.47 4.42
N ARG A 170 -13.56 0.00 4.64
CA ARG A 170 -12.39 0.50 3.93
C ARG A 170 -12.37 0.07 2.47
N ASP A 171 -12.68 -1.20 2.20
CA ASP A 171 -12.76 -1.72 0.83
C ASP A 171 -13.82 -0.98 0.02
N GLU A 172 -14.98 -0.73 0.62
CA GLU A 172 -16.06 0.06 0.00
C GLU A 172 -15.57 1.47 -0.37
N ARG A 173 -14.91 2.16 0.57
CA ARG A 173 -14.32 3.48 0.30
C ARG A 173 -13.24 3.42 -0.76
N ASP A 174 -12.35 2.40 -0.73
CA ASP A 174 -11.25 2.28 -1.69
C ASP A 174 -11.79 1.99 -3.11
N ARG A 175 -12.90 1.23 -3.26
CA ARG A 175 -13.54 0.92 -4.55
C ARG A 175 -14.42 2.04 -5.09
N SER A 176 -15.13 2.75 -4.21
CA SER A 176 -16.09 3.79 -4.60
C SER A 176 -15.45 5.15 -4.92
N ARG A 177 -14.13 5.26 -4.84
CA ARG A 177 -13.42 6.50 -5.22
C ARG A 177 -13.68 6.86 -6.66
N THR A 178 -13.98 8.14 -6.92
CA THR A 178 -14.11 8.68 -8.28
C THR A 178 -12.76 8.81 -8.99
N VAL A 179 -11.66 8.93 -8.21
CA VAL A 179 -10.30 9.03 -8.72
C VAL A 179 -9.49 7.88 -8.16
N ALA A 180 -8.88 7.11 -9.04
CA ALA A 180 -8.01 5.97 -8.70
C ALA A 180 -8.70 4.94 -7.76
N PRO A 181 -9.83 4.34 -8.19
CA PRO A 181 -10.49 3.28 -7.44
C PRO A 181 -9.58 2.07 -7.25
N LEU A 182 -9.86 1.26 -6.23
CA LEU A 182 -9.21 -0.03 -6.05
C LEU A 182 -9.76 -1.03 -7.04
N GLU A 183 -9.05 -1.22 -8.14
CA GLU A 183 -9.37 -2.18 -9.20
C GLU A 183 -8.08 -2.75 -9.80
N PRO A 184 -8.09 -3.99 -10.32
CA PRO A 184 -6.95 -4.53 -11.02
C PRO A 184 -6.73 -3.80 -12.35
N ALA A 185 -5.47 -3.55 -12.71
CA ALA A 185 -5.14 -3.15 -14.06
C ALA A 185 -5.52 -4.27 -15.04
N THR A 186 -5.88 -3.92 -16.28
CA THR A 186 -6.36 -4.90 -17.29
C THR A 186 -5.33 -5.97 -17.63
N ASP A 187 -4.06 -5.67 -17.43
CA ASP A 187 -2.90 -6.52 -17.67
C ASP A 187 -2.26 -7.04 -16.37
N ALA A 188 -2.95 -6.91 -15.24
CA ALA A 188 -2.47 -7.43 -13.97
C ALA A 188 -2.77 -8.91 -13.78
N GLU A 189 -1.80 -9.66 -13.26
CA GLU A 189 -2.02 -11.00 -12.73
C GLU A 189 -2.75 -10.91 -11.38
N ILE A 190 -3.88 -11.60 -11.27
CA ILE A 190 -4.70 -11.63 -10.05
C ILE A 190 -4.35 -12.88 -9.24
N ILE A 191 -3.84 -12.68 -8.01
CA ILE A 191 -3.52 -13.77 -7.10
C ILE A 191 -4.46 -13.69 -5.89
N ASP A 192 -5.38 -14.65 -5.77
CA ASP A 192 -6.18 -14.82 -4.55
C ASP A 192 -5.39 -15.61 -3.52
N THR A 193 -5.10 -14.96 -2.41
CA THR A 193 -4.27 -15.52 -1.35
C THR A 193 -5.07 -16.10 -0.20
N SER A 194 -6.40 -16.29 -0.35
CA SER A 194 -7.26 -16.75 0.74
C SER A 194 -6.81 -18.07 1.35
N ASP A 195 -6.38 -19.01 0.49
CA ASP A 195 -5.93 -20.35 0.89
C ASP A 195 -4.41 -20.56 0.69
N MET A 196 -3.64 -19.47 0.55
CA MET A 196 -2.20 -19.54 0.27
C MET A 196 -1.38 -19.02 1.45
N ASP A 197 -0.27 -19.69 1.72
CA ASP A 197 0.78 -19.15 2.58
C ASP A 197 1.69 -18.15 1.84
N ALA A 198 2.58 -17.49 2.57
CA ALA A 198 3.43 -16.46 2.01
C ALA A 198 4.47 -16.98 0.99
N ASP A 199 4.84 -18.25 1.05
CA ASP A 199 5.79 -18.85 0.13
C ASP A 199 5.11 -19.26 -1.18
N ALA A 200 3.89 -19.79 -1.10
CA ALA A 200 3.06 -20.09 -2.27
C ALA A 200 2.70 -18.80 -3.05
N VAL A 201 2.34 -17.72 -2.36
CA VAL A 201 2.09 -16.41 -3.00
C VAL A 201 3.33 -15.88 -3.69
N PHE A 202 4.48 -15.97 -3.05
CA PHE A 202 5.75 -15.55 -3.64
C PHE A 202 6.12 -16.38 -4.87
N ALA A 203 5.96 -17.71 -4.81
CA ALA A 203 6.20 -18.59 -5.95
C ALA A 203 5.28 -18.27 -7.14
N ALA A 204 3.99 -18.02 -6.90
CA ALA A 204 3.05 -17.61 -7.93
C ALA A 204 3.47 -16.29 -8.59
N ALA A 205 3.88 -15.30 -7.81
CA ALA A 205 4.38 -14.03 -8.32
C ALA A 205 5.66 -14.19 -9.15
N LEU A 206 6.61 -15.02 -8.72
CA LEU A 206 7.83 -15.31 -9.49
C LEU A 206 7.53 -16.01 -10.81
N ASN A 207 6.60 -16.96 -10.83
CA ASN A 207 6.20 -17.66 -12.06
C ASN A 207 5.63 -16.66 -13.08
N PHE A 208 4.75 -15.75 -12.63
CA PHE A 208 4.24 -14.69 -13.50
C PHE A 208 5.35 -13.80 -14.04
N ILE A 209 6.22 -13.27 -13.18
CA ILE A 209 7.31 -12.38 -13.60
C ILE A 209 8.24 -13.06 -14.61
N SER A 210 8.57 -14.35 -14.39
CA SER A 210 9.43 -15.13 -15.27
C SER A 210 8.77 -15.41 -16.63
N SER A 211 7.45 -15.50 -16.69
CA SER A 211 6.72 -15.75 -17.94
C SER A 211 6.63 -14.51 -18.84
N GLN A 212 6.90 -13.31 -18.31
CA GLN A 212 6.88 -12.04 -19.04
C GLN A 212 8.28 -11.59 -19.50
N SER A 213 9.33 -12.33 -19.17
CA SER A 213 10.75 -12.01 -19.47
C SER A 213 11.25 -12.71 -20.77
#